data_09597a2de4a78e0a9bfff1dcb2f3d973
#
_entry.id   09597a2de4a78e0a9bfff1dcb2f3d973
#
_cell.length_a   1.000
_cell.length_b   1.000
_cell.length_c   1.000
_cell.angle_alpha   90.00
_cell.angle_beta   90.00
_cell.angle_gamma   90.00
#
_symmetry.space_group_name_H-M   'P 1'
#
loop_
_entity.id
_entity.type
_entity.pdbx_description
1 polymer ?
#
loop_
_entity_poly.entity_id
_entity_poly.type
_entity_poly.pdbx_seq_one_letter_code
_entity_poly.pdbx_strand_id
1 'polypeptide(L)'
;MGESGNVPQGAARRAAGSTVTSLFAARAAGQPRAPAIREGDRVRTYGEVLERVRRLAAALESVGVGPGDRVAIVSENRAEFLETFLAAGWLGAIAACPSWRLADPELDHCLRLVAPTLVLTSERHEAKVRGVWSGPRWVFGDAQGECLSGAAPAEPRPVDPEAPLLILYTSGTTGLPKGAVISHRAEIARNLVTRAECGLQPQDAFVAWAPMFHLGGAEYSPAR
;
A
#
# COMPACT_ATOMS: atom_id res chain seq x y z
N MET A 1 -36.03 26.00 14.04
CA MET A 1 -35.16 26.65 13.03
C MET A 1 -33.79 26.06 13.21
N GLY A 2 -33.44 25.05 12.40
CA GLY A 2 -32.15 24.39 12.49
C GLY A 2 -31.12 25.19 11.71
N GLU A 3 -30.02 25.55 12.36
CA GLU A 3 -28.87 26.10 11.68
C GLU A 3 -28.34 25.06 10.65
N SER A 4 -28.51 25.37 9.39
CA SER A 4 -27.85 24.62 8.31
C SER A 4 -26.35 24.89 8.47
N GLY A 5 -25.62 23.94 9.08
CA GLY A 5 -24.17 24.01 9.23
C GLY A 5 -23.52 24.09 7.84
N ASN A 6 -23.13 25.31 7.48
CA ASN A 6 -22.43 25.59 6.23
C ASN A 6 -21.04 24.95 6.31
N VAL A 7 -20.86 23.77 5.72
CA VAL A 7 -19.54 23.14 5.64
C VAL A 7 -18.63 24.07 4.84
N PRO A 8 -17.51 24.54 5.42
CA PRO A 8 -16.60 25.44 4.69
C PRO A 8 -16.20 24.82 3.35
N GLN A 9 -16.38 25.54 2.25
CA GLN A 9 -16.04 25.03 0.91
C GLN A 9 -14.63 24.46 0.82
N GLY A 10 -13.67 25.02 1.59
CA GLY A 10 -12.32 24.47 1.69
C GLY A 10 -12.23 23.09 2.36
N ALA A 11 -13.12 22.78 3.31
CA ALA A 11 -13.15 21.44 3.93
C ALA A 11 -13.70 20.38 2.97
N ALA A 12 -14.75 20.70 2.22
CA ALA A 12 -15.30 19.82 1.19
C ALA A 12 -14.29 19.53 0.08
N ARG A 13 -13.56 20.56 -0.38
CA ARG A 13 -12.48 20.38 -1.38
C ARG A 13 -11.34 19.51 -0.85
N ARG A 14 -10.91 19.71 0.40
CA ARG A 14 -9.87 18.86 1.01
C ARG A 14 -10.34 17.41 1.11
N ALA A 15 -11.56 17.17 1.56
CA ALA A 15 -12.12 15.81 1.65
C ALA A 15 -12.22 15.16 0.26
N ALA A 16 -12.65 15.91 -0.76
CA ALA A 16 -12.73 15.42 -2.13
C ALA A 16 -11.36 15.10 -2.73
N GLY A 17 -10.31 15.81 -2.33
CA GLY A 17 -8.93 15.60 -2.77
C GLY A 17 -8.13 14.60 -1.93
N SER A 18 -8.76 13.93 -0.94
CA SER A 18 -8.04 13.00 -0.08
C SER A 18 -7.60 11.74 -0.81
N THR A 19 -6.38 11.31 -0.56
CA THR A 19 -5.82 10.02 -0.97
C THR A 19 -5.58 9.14 0.26
N VAL A 20 -5.41 7.84 0.10
CA VAL A 20 -5.08 6.91 1.20
C VAL A 20 -3.82 7.39 1.93
N THR A 21 -2.80 7.80 1.18
CA THR A 21 -1.52 8.27 1.74
C THR A 21 -1.66 9.60 2.48
N SER A 22 -2.48 10.54 1.98
CA SER A 22 -2.73 11.80 2.67
C SER A 22 -3.51 11.61 3.98
N LEU A 23 -4.46 10.68 4.01
CA LEU A 23 -5.19 10.32 5.23
C LEU A 23 -4.27 9.65 6.24
N PHE A 24 -3.41 8.73 5.80
CA PHE A 24 -2.39 8.13 6.66
C PHE A 24 -1.43 9.17 7.25
N ALA A 25 -0.93 10.09 6.42
CA ALA A 25 -0.06 11.18 6.87
C ALA A 25 -0.75 12.09 7.89
N ALA A 26 -2.01 12.44 7.66
CA ALA A 26 -2.80 13.24 8.62
C ALA A 26 -2.99 12.51 9.96
N ARG A 27 -3.25 11.20 9.92
CA ARG A 27 -3.33 10.37 11.14
C ARG A 27 -2.00 10.34 11.89
N ALA A 28 -0.89 10.13 11.18
CA ALA A 28 0.44 10.11 11.75
C ALA A 28 0.85 11.46 12.36
N ALA A 29 0.49 12.57 11.73
CA ALA A 29 0.70 13.92 12.28
C ALA A 29 -0.11 14.17 13.54
N GLY A 30 -1.37 13.71 13.58
CA GLY A 30 -2.25 13.89 14.75
C GLY A 30 -1.91 12.98 15.93
N GLN A 31 -1.39 11.77 15.67
CA GLN A 31 -1.12 10.77 16.70
C GLN A 31 0.20 10.02 16.45
N PRO A 32 1.35 10.71 16.40
CA PRO A 32 2.62 10.11 15.96
C PRO A 32 3.11 8.98 16.87
N ARG A 33 2.74 9.00 18.15
CA ARG A 33 3.16 8.00 19.15
C ARG A 33 2.18 6.83 19.30
N ALA A 34 0.99 6.90 18.68
CA ALA A 34 0.04 5.80 18.75
C ALA A 34 0.56 4.59 17.97
N PRO A 35 0.27 3.35 18.42
CA PRO A 35 0.59 2.14 17.69
C PRO A 35 -0.10 2.13 16.32
N ALA A 36 0.65 1.83 15.27
CA ALA A 36 0.13 1.67 13.91
C ALA A 36 0.18 0.21 13.46
N ILE A 37 1.31 -0.47 13.68
CA ILE A 37 1.51 -1.86 13.28
C ILE A 37 2.09 -2.64 14.46
N ARG A 38 1.51 -3.80 14.74
CA ARG A 38 2.07 -4.80 15.65
C ARG A 38 2.36 -6.08 14.87
N GLU A 39 3.59 -6.56 14.93
CA GLU A 39 4.06 -7.79 14.31
C GLU A 39 4.86 -8.58 15.34
N GLY A 40 4.26 -9.63 15.89
CA GLY A 40 4.79 -10.30 17.08
C GLY A 40 4.94 -9.32 18.25
N ASP A 41 6.15 -9.27 18.82
CA ASP A 41 6.49 -8.34 19.92
C ASP A 41 6.89 -6.95 19.44
N ARG A 42 7.10 -6.77 18.14
CA ARG A 42 7.49 -5.49 17.55
C ARG A 42 6.28 -4.60 17.32
N VAL A 43 6.33 -3.40 17.85
CA VAL A 43 5.32 -2.36 17.64
C VAL A 43 5.98 -1.20 16.90
N ARG A 44 5.35 -0.74 15.81
CA ARG A 44 5.72 0.50 15.12
C ARG A 44 4.61 1.51 15.32
N THR A 45 4.99 2.72 15.69
CA THR A 45 4.06 3.85 15.82
C THR A 45 3.72 4.46 14.46
N TYR A 46 2.67 5.26 14.38
CA TYR A 46 2.32 5.99 13.16
C TYR A 46 3.46 6.89 12.66
N GLY A 47 4.16 7.56 13.58
CA GLY A 47 5.32 8.40 13.22
C GLY A 47 6.46 7.60 12.63
N GLU A 48 6.80 6.45 13.22
CA GLU A 48 7.85 5.56 12.71
C GLU A 48 7.48 4.98 11.34
N VAL A 49 6.23 4.54 11.15
CA VAL A 49 5.77 4.03 9.84
C VAL A 49 5.82 5.14 8.80
N LEU A 50 5.35 6.36 9.11
CA LEU A 50 5.40 7.48 8.19
C LEU A 50 6.83 7.82 7.76
N GLU A 51 7.77 7.85 8.70
CA GLU A 51 9.18 8.11 8.38
C GLU A 51 9.76 7.03 7.47
N ARG A 52 9.46 5.75 7.74
CA ARG A 52 9.89 4.62 6.91
C ARG A 52 9.27 4.67 5.52
N VAL A 53 7.98 5.00 5.41
CA VAL A 53 7.28 5.18 4.14
C VAL A 53 7.93 6.28 3.30
N ARG A 54 8.23 7.43 3.89
CA ARG A 54 8.87 8.55 3.19
C ARG A 54 10.29 8.22 2.71
N ARG A 55 11.08 7.51 3.52
CA ARG A 55 12.41 7.04 3.12
C ARG A 55 12.35 5.98 2.02
N LEU A 56 11.40 5.04 2.15
CA LEU A 56 11.20 4.03 1.12
C LEU A 56 10.72 4.66 -0.19
N ALA A 57 9.84 5.66 -0.14
CA ALA A 57 9.43 6.41 -1.31
C ALA A 57 10.62 7.08 -2.01
N ALA A 58 11.52 7.74 -1.26
CA ALA A 58 12.74 8.30 -1.82
C ALA A 58 13.65 7.25 -2.47
N ALA A 59 13.80 6.09 -1.83
CA ALA A 59 14.57 4.98 -2.39
C ALA A 59 13.93 4.42 -3.67
N LEU A 60 12.60 4.26 -3.70
CA LEU A 60 11.88 3.85 -4.91
C LEU A 60 12.05 4.86 -6.04
N GLU A 61 11.95 6.15 -5.74
CA GLU A 61 12.15 7.24 -6.71
C GLU A 61 13.57 7.22 -7.28
N SER A 62 14.60 6.94 -6.47
CA SER A 62 15.99 6.89 -6.91
C SER A 62 16.29 5.77 -7.92
N VAL A 63 15.45 4.74 -7.97
CA VAL A 63 15.54 3.64 -8.97
C VAL A 63 14.50 3.77 -10.09
N GLY A 64 13.91 4.96 -10.23
CA GLY A 64 13.06 5.32 -11.36
C GLY A 64 11.57 5.04 -11.18
N VAL A 65 11.11 4.73 -9.96
CA VAL A 65 9.66 4.60 -9.68
C VAL A 65 9.02 5.98 -9.59
N GLY A 66 7.99 6.22 -10.39
CA GLY A 66 7.25 7.47 -10.42
C GLY A 66 5.74 7.26 -10.62
N PRO A 67 4.98 8.35 -10.86
CA PRO A 67 3.54 8.27 -11.04
C PRO A 67 3.14 7.32 -12.17
N GLY A 68 2.19 6.44 -11.89
CA GLY A 68 1.69 5.44 -12.83
C GLY A 68 2.59 4.20 -13.00
N ASP A 69 3.79 4.17 -12.43
CA ASP A 69 4.62 2.97 -12.41
C ASP A 69 4.05 1.90 -11.47
N ARG A 70 4.42 0.63 -11.72
CA ARG A 70 3.97 -0.48 -10.89
C ARG A 70 5.12 -1.00 -10.05
N VAL A 71 4.85 -1.14 -8.75
CA VAL A 71 5.72 -1.81 -7.79
C VAL A 71 5.05 -3.11 -7.40
N ALA A 72 5.60 -4.25 -7.79
CA ALA A 72 5.02 -5.54 -7.41
C ALA A 72 5.50 -5.96 -6.02
N ILE A 73 4.58 -6.54 -5.22
CA ILE A 73 4.87 -7.02 -3.86
C ILE A 73 4.52 -8.50 -3.78
N VAL A 74 5.52 -9.37 -3.65
CA VAL A 74 5.35 -10.83 -3.53
C VAL A 74 5.81 -11.26 -2.15
N SER A 75 4.89 -11.28 -1.19
CA SER A 75 5.21 -11.55 0.21
C SER A 75 4.00 -12.04 0.99
N GLU A 76 4.25 -12.72 2.10
CA GLU A 76 3.30 -12.90 3.19
C GLU A 76 2.98 -11.56 3.87
N ASN A 77 1.97 -11.59 4.78
CA ASN A 77 1.62 -10.41 5.58
C ASN A 77 2.79 -10.03 6.49
N ARG A 78 3.27 -8.80 6.33
CA ARG A 78 4.31 -8.22 7.16
C ARG A 78 4.27 -6.68 7.08
N ALA A 79 4.90 -6.01 8.01
CA ALA A 79 4.89 -4.55 8.07
C ALA A 79 5.48 -3.91 6.81
N GLU A 80 6.53 -4.50 6.23
CA GLU A 80 7.19 -4.01 5.01
C GLU A 80 6.27 -4.06 3.79
N PHE A 81 5.29 -4.98 3.76
CA PHE A 81 4.27 -5.01 2.72
C PHE A 81 3.44 -3.71 2.73
N LEU A 82 2.94 -3.34 3.91
CA LEU A 82 2.15 -2.12 4.09
C LEU A 82 2.99 -0.86 3.84
N GLU A 83 4.22 -0.82 4.33
CA GLU A 83 5.15 0.29 4.09
C GLU A 83 5.41 0.48 2.58
N THR A 84 5.58 -0.60 1.82
CA THR A 84 5.79 -0.55 0.37
C THR A 84 4.54 -0.08 -0.37
N PHE A 85 3.37 -0.58 0.03
CA PHE A 85 2.08 -0.13 -0.50
C PHE A 85 1.89 1.39 -0.33
N LEU A 86 2.14 1.89 0.88
CA LEU A 86 2.04 3.32 1.18
C LEU A 86 3.10 4.14 0.45
N ALA A 87 4.33 3.64 0.36
CA ALA A 87 5.42 4.34 -0.34
C ALA A 87 5.17 4.44 -1.85
N ALA A 88 4.65 3.40 -2.48
CA ALA A 88 4.21 3.46 -3.89
C ALA A 88 3.11 4.52 -4.07
N GLY A 89 2.06 4.48 -3.26
CA GLY A 89 0.99 5.48 -3.31
C GLY A 89 1.47 6.91 -3.00
N TRP A 90 2.54 7.08 -2.19
CA TRP A 90 3.17 8.38 -1.89
C TRP A 90 3.75 9.04 -3.14
N LEU A 91 4.25 8.24 -4.07
CA LEU A 91 4.80 8.67 -5.36
C LEU A 91 3.76 8.73 -6.48
N GLY A 92 2.52 8.32 -6.23
CA GLY A 92 1.52 8.13 -7.28
C GLY A 92 1.77 6.88 -8.13
N ALA A 93 2.61 5.98 -7.66
CA ALA A 93 2.82 4.66 -8.26
C ALA A 93 1.76 3.66 -7.75
N ILE A 94 1.67 2.51 -8.39
CA ILE A 94 0.63 1.51 -8.19
C ILE A 94 1.25 0.27 -7.54
N ALA A 95 0.76 -0.15 -6.38
CA ALA A 95 1.15 -1.41 -5.77
C ALA A 95 0.43 -2.58 -6.48
N ALA A 96 1.18 -3.47 -7.11
CA ALA A 96 0.65 -4.70 -7.71
C ALA A 96 0.93 -5.87 -6.76
N CYS A 97 -0.11 -6.56 -6.32
CA CYS A 97 -0.01 -7.55 -5.25
C CYS A 97 -0.38 -8.96 -5.73
N PRO A 98 0.46 -9.64 -6.52
CA PRO A 98 0.20 -11.02 -6.88
C PRO A 98 0.36 -11.94 -5.68
N SER A 99 -0.46 -12.98 -5.62
CA SER A 99 -0.38 -13.98 -4.55
C SER A 99 0.93 -14.76 -4.63
N TRP A 100 1.66 -14.83 -3.53
CA TRP A 100 2.84 -15.69 -3.41
C TRP A 100 2.51 -17.20 -3.50
N ARG A 101 1.23 -17.57 -3.40
CA ARG A 101 0.74 -18.96 -3.52
C ARG A 101 0.55 -19.43 -4.95
N LEU A 102 0.56 -18.51 -5.93
CA LEU A 102 0.44 -18.84 -7.35
C LEU A 102 1.54 -19.82 -7.77
N ALA A 103 1.24 -20.69 -8.73
CA ALA A 103 2.28 -21.47 -9.39
C ALA A 103 3.21 -20.55 -10.22
N ASP A 104 4.43 -21.00 -10.51
CA ASP A 104 5.42 -20.16 -11.19
C ASP A 104 4.92 -19.58 -12.52
N PRO A 105 4.21 -20.34 -13.41
CA PRO A 105 3.67 -19.78 -14.64
C PRO A 105 2.61 -18.70 -14.42
N GLU A 106 1.80 -18.83 -13.34
CA GLU A 106 0.78 -17.84 -13.00
C GLU A 106 1.40 -16.57 -12.44
N LEU A 107 2.45 -16.70 -11.59
CA LEU A 107 3.20 -15.57 -11.07
C LEU A 107 3.93 -14.84 -12.19
N ASP A 108 4.59 -15.55 -13.11
CA ASP A 108 5.20 -14.97 -14.31
C ASP A 108 4.16 -14.18 -15.12
N HIS A 109 2.99 -14.78 -15.38
CA HIS A 109 1.88 -14.09 -16.05
C HIS A 109 1.47 -12.80 -15.33
N CYS A 110 1.28 -12.83 -14.01
CA CYS A 110 0.89 -11.66 -13.23
C CYS A 110 1.94 -10.54 -13.31
N LEU A 111 3.24 -10.89 -13.22
CA LEU A 111 4.32 -9.92 -13.33
C LEU A 111 4.42 -9.33 -14.74
N ARG A 112 4.33 -10.15 -15.79
CA ARG A 112 4.32 -9.67 -17.18
C ARG A 112 3.13 -8.77 -17.47
N LEU A 113 1.95 -9.10 -16.94
CA LEU A 113 0.72 -8.32 -17.15
C LEU A 113 0.86 -6.86 -16.70
N VAL A 114 1.55 -6.63 -15.59
CA VAL A 114 1.72 -5.28 -15.05
C VAL A 114 3.07 -4.66 -15.39
N ALA A 115 4.04 -5.47 -15.87
CA ALA A 115 5.39 -5.02 -16.19
C ALA A 115 5.96 -4.08 -15.11
N PRO A 116 6.21 -4.56 -13.88
CA PRO A 116 6.61 -3.69 -12.77
C PRO A 116 8.00 -3.10 -12.99
N THR A 117 8.18 -1.84 -12.59
CA THR A 117 9.49 -1.18 -12.52
C THR A 117 10.39 -1.87 -11.50
N LEU A 118 9.80 -2.34 -10.40
CA LEU A 118 10.50 -3.03 -9.33
C LEU A 118 9.61 -4.11 -8.71
N VAL A 119 10.19 -5.24 -8.34
CA VAL A 119 9.55 -6.27 -7.51
C VAL A 119 10.17 -6.27 -6.12
N LEU A 120 9.36 -6.13 -5.08
CA LEU A 120 9.77 -6.36 -3.70
C LEU A 120 9.26 -7.73 -3.24
N THR A 121 10.11 -8.47 -2.54
CA THR A 121 9.77 -9.82 -2.07
C THR A 121 10.33 -10.06 -0.68
N SER A 122 9.70 -10.97 0.08
CA SER A 122 10.32 -11.46 1.30
C SER A 122 11.42 -12.49 0.99
N GLU A 123 12.32 -12.68 1.93
CA GLU A 123 13.41 -13.66 1.85
C GLU A 123 12.86 -15.07 1.53
N ARG A 124 11.69 -15.37 2.10
CA ARG A 124 10.97 -16.64 1.90
C ARG A 124 10.60 -16.90 0.45
N HIS A 125 10.29 -15.86 -0.31
CA HIS A 125 9.78 -15.97 -1.69
C HIS A 125 10.80 -15.49 -2.74
N GLU A 126 11.99 -15.06 -2.33
CA GLU A 126 13.05 -14.54 -3.21
C GLU A 126 13.45 -15.54 -4.30
N ALA A 127 13.68 -16.80 -3.94
CA ALA A 127 14.04 -17.83 -4.89
C ALA A 127 12.97 -18.06 -5.96
N LYS A 128 11.69 -18.04 -5.58
CA LYS A 128 10.55 -18.17 -6.48
C LYS A 128 10.47 -16.97 -7.43
N VAL A 129 10.56 -15.76 -6.90
CA VAL A 129 10.53 -14.52 -7.71
C VAL A 129 11.68 -14.51 -8.70
N ARG A 130 12.90 -14.86 -8.26
CA ARG A 130 14.08 -14.95 -9.13
C ARG A 130 13.93 -15.97 -10.25
N GLY A 131 13.18 -17.05 -10.03
CA GLY A 131 12.93 -18.08 -11.04
C GLY A 131 12.02 -17.61 -12.20
N VAL A 132 11.15 -16.61 -11.93
CA VAL A 132 10.16 -16.13 -12.91
C VAL A 132 10.36 -14.67 -13.35
N TRP A 133 11.16 -13.89 -12.63
CA TRP A 133 11.39 -12.47 -12.92
C TRP A 133 12.89 -12.14 -12.99
N SER A 134 13.32 -11.66 -14.13
CA SER A 134 14.72 -11.26 -14.39
C SER A 134 14.97 -9.76 -14.22
N GLY A 135 13.91 -8.96 -14.04
CA GLY A 135 14.00 -7.51 -13.84
C GLY A 135 14.47 -7.10 -12.44
N PRO A 136 14.49 -5.78 -12.16
CA PRO A 136 14.89 -5.26 -10.87
C PRO A 136 14.04 -5.85 -9.73
N ARG A 137 14.72 -6.23 -8.64
CA ARG A 137 14.05 -6.73 -7.43
C ARG A 137 14.82 -6.36 -6.17
N TRP A 138 14.08 -6.17 -5.09
CA TRP A 138 14.61 -6.00 -3.73
C TRP A 138 14.03 -7.05 -2.80
N VAL A 139 14.83 -7.47 -1.85
CA VAL A 139 14.40 -8.37 -0.78
C VAL A 139 14.15 -7.53 0.48
N PHE A 140 13.05 -7.78 1.17
CA PHE A 140 12.78 -7.14 2.46
C PHE A 140 13.88 -7.50 3.49
N GLY A 141 14.19 -6.58 4.36
CA GLY A 141 15.26 -6.74 5.34
C GLY A 141 16.53 -6.00 4.91
N ASP A 142 17.51 -6.71 4.34
CA ASP A 142 18.84 -6.15 4.10
C ASP A 142 18.85 -4.99 3.09
N ALA A 143 18.40 -5.23 1.87
CA ALA A 143 18.40 -4.19 0.83
C ALA A 143 17.46 -3.01 1.15
N GLN A 144 16.29 -3.30 1.72
CA GLN A 144 15.36 -2.26 2.16
C GLN A 144 15.91 -1.50 3.38
N GLY A 145 16.58 -2.20 4.31
CA GLY A 145 17.22 -1.59 5.49
C GLY A 145 18.31 -0.60 5.11
N GLU A 146 19.17 -0.94 4.16
CA GLU A 146 20.21 -0.06 3.64
C GLU A 146 19.61 1.16 2.91
N CYS A 147 18.63 0.96 2.06
CA CYS A 147 17.91 2.06 1.38
C CYS A 147 17.24 3.02 2.36
N LEU A 148 16.60 2.48 3.41
CA LEU A 148 15.94 3.28 4.43
C LEU A 148 16.92 4.10 5.29
N SER A 149 18.13 3.61 5.51
CA SER A 149 19.14 4.31 6.34
C SER A 149 19.80 5.48 5.61
N GLY A 150 19.90 5.44 4.28
CA GLY A 150 20.61 6.44 3.47
C GLY A 150 19.73 7.50 2.81
N ALA A 151 18.45 7.23 2.59
CA ALA A 151 17.58 8.14 1.85
C ALA A 151 17.03 9.29 2.72
N ALA A 152 17.11 10.51 2.21
CA ALA A 152 16.35 11.63 2.79
C ALA A 152 14.85 11.40 2.57
N PRO A 153 13.98 11.74 3.56
CA PRO A 153 12.54 11.50 3.42
C PRO A 153 11.93 12.27 2.24
N ALA A 154 11.19 11.57 1.37
CA ALA A 154 10.49 12.19 0.25
C ALA A 154 9.26 12.98 0.70
N GLU A 155 8.99 14.11 0.03
CA GLU A 155 7.72 14.80 0.18
C GLU A 155 6.62 14.11 -0.65
N PRO A 156 5.34 14.19 -0.22
CA PRO A 156 4.25 13.56 -0.95
C PRO A 156 4.04 14.24 -2.30
N ARG A 157 3.86 13.46 -3.35
CA ARG A 157 3.45 13.99 -4.64
C ARG A 157 1.95 14.30 -4.63
N PRO A 158 1.51 15.35 -5.31
CA PRO A 158 0.10 15.54 -5.60
C PRO A 158 -0.42 14.36 -6.43
N VAL A 159 -1.41 13.66 -5.92
CA VAL A 159 -2.03 12.49 -6.58
C VAL A 159 -3.53 12.73 -6.68
N ASP A 160 -4.10 12.47 -7.86
CA ASP A 160 -5.54 12.48 -8.05
C ASP A 160 -6.17 11.32 -7.25
N PRO A 161 -7.21 11.55 -6.45
CA PRO A 161 -7.93 10.48 -5.76
C PRO A 161 -8.48 9.38 -6.68
N GLU A 162 -8.74 9.67 -7.95
CA GLU A 162 -9.13 8.67 -8.95
C GLU A 162 -7.93 7.92 -9.56
N ALA A 163 -6.70 8.34 -9.27
CA ALA A 163 -5.53 7.61 -9.74
C ALA A 163 -5.49 6.19 -9.19
N PRO A 164 -5.02 5.22 -9.98
CA PRO A 164 -4.78 3.86 -9.52
C PRO A 164 -3.83 3.82 -8.32
N LEU A 165 -4.19 3.06 -7.29
CA LEU A 165 -3.39 2.83 -6.08
C LEU A 165 -2.91 1.39 -6.01
N LEU A 166 -3.79 0.46 -6.36
CA LEU A 166 -3.61 -0.96 -6.09
C LEU A 166 -4.07 -1.80 -7.27
N ILE A 167 -3.33 -2.88 -7.56
CA ILE A 167 -3.76 -3.95 -8.47
C ILE A 167 -3.82 -5.25 -7.67
N LEU A 168 -5.02 -5.80 -7.56
CA LEU A 168 -5.27 -7.12 -6.99
C LEU A 168 -5.59 -8.12 -8.10
N TYR A 169 -5.21 -9.36 -7.90
CA TYR A 169 -5.45 -10.41 -8.90
C TYR A 169 -6.62 -11.30 -8.51
N THR A 170 -7.47 -11.57 -9.47
CA THR A 170 -8.63 -12.46 -9.33
C THR A 170 -8.44 -13.69 -10.19
N SER A 171 -8.96 -14.84 -9.75
CA SER A 171 -9.04 -16.04 -10.58
C SER A 171 -9.94 -15.76 -11.79
N GLY A 172 -9.35 -15.62 -12.96
CA GLY A 172 -10.10 -15.41 -14.19
C GLY A 172 -10.91 -16.66 -14.56
N THR A 173 -12.10 -16.47 -15.12
CA THR A 173 -12.90 -17.56 -15.72
C THR A 173 -12.19 -18.29 -16.88
N THR A 174 -11.11 -17.71 -17.38
CA THR A 174 -10.27 -18.22 -18.49
C THR A 174 -9.00 -18.94 -18.03
N GLY A 175 -8.83 -19.19 -16.72
CA GLY A 175 -7.72 -19.93 -16.14
C GLY A 175 -6.51 -19.09 -15.73
N LEU A 176 -6.26 -17.91 -16.31
CA LEU A 176 -5.17 -17.02 -15.88
C LEU A 176 -5.69 -15.86 -15.04
N PRO A 177 -4.92 -15.42 -14.00
CA PRO A 177 -5.29 -14.29 -13.16
C PRO A 177 -5.47 -13.00 -13.95
N LYS A 178 -6.48 -12.19 -13.58
CA LYS A 178 -6.73 -10.84 -14.10
C LYS A 178 -6.44 -9.81 -13.02
N GLY A 179 -5.86 -8.67 -13.41
CA GLY A 179 -5.60 -7.55 -12.51
C GLY A 179 -6.83 -6.63 -12.39
N ALA A 180 -7.36 -6.47 -11.19
CA ALA A 180 -8.37 -5.47 -10.86
C ALA A 180 -7.67 -4.22 -10.33
N VAL A 181 -7.90 -3.08 -10.96
CA VAL A 181 -7.32 -1.78 -10.58
C VAL A 181 -8.27 -1.07 -9.61
N ILE A 182 -7.73 -0.62 -8.48
CA ILE A 182 -8.46 0.06 -7.42
C ILE A 182 -7.83 1.45 -7.23
N SER A 183 -8.65 2.51 -7.29
CA SER A 183 -8.20 3.89 -7.05
C SER A 183 -8.11 4.20 -5.56
N HIS A 184 -7.43 5.30 -5.20
CA HIS A 184 -7.43 5.82 -3.84
C HIS A 184 -8.85 6.08 -3.34
N ARG A 185 -9.72 6.67 -4.18
CA ARG A 185 -11.11 6.95 -3.82
C ARG A 185 -11.91 5.69 -3.56
N ALA A 186 -11.76 4.66 -4.41
CA ALA A 186 -12.46 3.40 -4.24
C ALA A 186 -12.07 2.73 -2.91
N GLU A 187 -10.78 2.75 -2.57
CA GLU A 187 -10.27 2.22 -1.31
C GLU A 187 -10.81 2.99 -0.10
N ILE A 188 -10.82 4.33 -0.14
CA ILE A 188 -11.38 5.17 0.92
C ILE A 188 -12.87 4.91 1.08
N ALA A 189 -13.65 4.87 -0.01
CA ALA A 189 -15.08 4.63 0.02
C ALA A 189 -15.41 3.27 0.65
N ARG A 190 -14.68 2.23 0.26
CA ARG A 190 -14.82 0.88 0.83
C ARG A 190 -14.56 0.86 2.33
N ASN A 191 -13.48 1.50 2.77
CA ASN A 191 -13.15 1.61 4.19
C ASN A 191 -14.21 2.37 4.99
N LEU A 192 -14.76 3.45 4.45
CA LEU A 192 -15.84 4.19 5.10
C LEU A 192 -17.10 3.34 5.29
N VAL A 193 -17.50 2.56 4.27
CA VAL A 193 -18.62 1.63 4.36
C VAL A 193 -18.34 0.57 5.44
N THR A 194 -17.19 -0.07 5.40
CA THR A 194 -16.81 -1.08 6.41
C THR A 194 -16.83 -0.52 7.83
N ARG A 195 -16.31 0.69 8.02
CA ARG A 195 -16.36 1.35 9.34
C ARG A 195 -17.79 1.61 9.81
N ALA A 196 -18.66 2.05 8.91
CA ALA A 196 -20.06 2.31 9.23
C ALA A 196 -20.81 1.01 9.56
N GLU A 197 -20.63 -0.03 8.76
CA GLU A 197 -21.32 -1.33 8.94
C GLU A 197 -20.86 -2.09 10.17
N CYS A 198 -19.55 -2.04 10.47
CA CYS A 198 -18.96 -2.74 11.62
C CYS A 198 -18.89 -1.88 12.89
N GLY A 199 -19.32 -0.63 12.86
CA GLY A 199 -19.28 0.28 14.01
C GLY A 199 -17.86 0.58 14.52
N LEU A 200 -16.84 0.53 13.63
CA LEU A 200 -15.44 0.64 14.01
C LEU A 200 -15.10 2.03 14.56
N GLN A 201 -14.42 2.05 15.68
CA GLN A 201 -14.00 3.25 16.38
C GLN A 201 -12.52 3.58 16.09
N PRO A 202 -12.06 4.85 16.26
CA PRO A 202 -10.68 5.24 15.98
C PRO A 202 -9.60 4.51 16.79
N GLN A 203 -9.95 3.89 17.91
CA GLN A 203 -9.05 3.14 18.79
C GLN A 203 -9.03 1.65 18.51
N ASP A 204 -9.94 1.15 17.65
CA ASP A 204 -9.99 -0.28 17.34
C ASP A 204 -8.75 -0.72 16.58
N ALA A 205 -8.35 -1.96 16.81
CA ALA A 205 -7.28 -2.63 16.09
C ALA A 205 -7.86 -3.77 15.23
N PHE A 206 -7.23 -4.03 14.12
CA PHE A 206 -7.59 -5.12 13.22
C PHE A 206 -6.47 -6.16 13.16
N VAL A 207 -6.84 -7.42 13.27
CA VAL A 207 -5.91 -8.53 13.02
C VAL A 207 -5.89 -8.81 11.53
N ALA A 208 -4.75 -8.58 10.88
CA ALA A 208 -4.55 -8.83 9.45
C ALA A 208 -4.44 -10.36 9.18
N TRP A 209 -5.53 -11.10 9.42
CA TRP A 209 -5.62 -12.55 9.21
C TRP A 209 -5.73 -12.92 7.74
N ALA A 210 -6.37 -12.08 6.94
CA ALA A 210 -6.48 -12.28 5.50
C ALA A 210 -5.18 -11.84 4.80
N PRO A 211 -4.77 -12.53 3.72
CA PRO A 211 -3.58 -12.14 2.97
C PRO A 211 -3.71 -10.72 2.39
N MET A 212 -2.66 -9.90 2.52
CA MET A 212 -2.63 -8.53 2.01
C MET A 212 -2.66 -8.43 0.47
N PHE A 213 -2.37 -9.53 -0.23
CA PHE A 213 -2.56 -9.60 -1.67
C PHE A 213 -4.01 -9.86 -2.09
N HIS A 214 -4.93 -10.00 -1.14
CA HIS A 214 -6.36 -10.23 -1.37
C HIS A 214 -7.15 -9.03 -0.85
N LEU A 215 -8.32 -8.78 -1.46
CA LEU A 215 -9.18 -7.63 -1.14
C LEU A 215 -9.43 -7.47 0.37
N GLY A 216 -9.80 -8.57 1.05
CA GLY A 216 -10.06 -8.55 2.49
C GLY A 216 -8.84 -8.22 3.37
N GLY A 217 -7.61 -8.42 2.89
CA GLY A 217 -6.38 -7.99 3.58
C GLY A 217 -5.96 -6.57 3.23
N ALA A 218 -6.05 -6.21 1.95
CA ALA A 218 -5.68 -4.90 1.46
C ALA A 218 -6.60 -3.80 1.99
N GLU A 219 -7.90 -4.03 2.02
CA GLU A 219 -8.92 -3.06 2.47
C GLU A 219 -8.81 -2.69 3.95
N TYR A 220 -8.35 -3.59 4.80
CA TYR A 220 -8.32 -3.36 6.24
C TYR A 220 -6.99 -2.79 6.75
N SER A 221 -5.92 -2.85 5.96
CA SER A 221 -4.59 -2.46 6.40
C SER A 221 -4.29 -0.96 6.35
N PRO A 222 -4.61 -0.20 5.28
CA PRO A 222 -4.09 1.16 5.12
C PRO A 222 -4.93 2.27 5.73
N ALA A 223 -6.14 2.03 6.18
CA ALA A 223 -7.11 3.10 6.47
C ALA A 223 -7.54 3.25 7.94
N ARG A 224 -6.85 2.62 8.87
CA ARG A 224 -7.18 2.68 10.31
C ARG A 224 -6.30 3.60 11.11
#